data_8af128d6bf941351ccecd83fedc0b747
#
_entry.id   8af128d6bf941351ccecd83fedc0b747
#
_cell.length_a   1.000
_cell.length_b   1.000
_cell.length_c   1.000
_cell.angle_alpha   90.00
_cell.angle_beta   90.00
_cell.angle_gamma   90.00
#
_symmetry.space_group_name_H-M   'P 1'
#
loop_
_entity.id
_entity.type
_entity.pdbx_description
1 polymer ?
#
loop_
_entity_poly.entity_id
_entity_poly.type
_entity_poly.pdbx_seq_one_letter_code
_entity_poly.pdbx_strand_id
1 'polypeptide(L)'
;MLNVQSAMYKTQERLDSLRRQIEERNPVYAKARQGIDIITVPEVQSELLDREEALVEYFIGDSTAFVFIIQPDAFHLREIDRSLPLQEWRKDLRCGMLPEQAMLPACGGNGSKARRARFVDAASALYREVFKPVDELLPANAEVIIVPDGVLSYLPFSILLTQPPEQGAAFHTLDYLLEDHCFSYAYSATLQRKMETKKHRQRPGKQLLAVAPEFGENASSDRQQSLENNLLLTVGPQYLMDSLAFNIPEARMVAEKLKGDSLLREEGTEAQFVEVASQYAILHLSTHGKADDEIGDYSFLVFHQTPEDSVENELLFNDELYNLQLNADLVVLSACETGIGEMQRGEGIISLARGFSQAGAKSIVTSLWNVNDQSSRLLMEYFYDHLKEGKPKHQALRQAKLDYREQHPSLGRSPYYWAAFVPVGDTSPLALSGVAWGPLWIWGVIIVIVGLMLWLWRQQRYD
;
A
#
# COMPACT_ATOMS: atom_id res chain seq x y z
N MET A 1 -32.79 -9.42 -28.52
CA MET A 1 -31.61 -10.18 -28.05
C MET A 1 -30.62 -10.50 -29.16
N LEU A 2 -31.03 -11.08 -30.32
CA LEU A 2 -30.10 -11.41 -31.42
C LEU A 2 -29.24 -10.26 -31.96
N ASN A 3 -29.75 -9.03 -31.99
CA ASN A 3 -28.97 -7.84 -32.46
C ASN A 3 -27.88 -7.43 -31.51
N VAL A 4 -28.06 -7.57 -30.22
CA VAL A 4 -27.04 -7.21 -29.21
C VAL A 4 -25.90 -8.23 -29.21
N GLN A 5 -26.20 -9.50 -29.27
CA GLN A 5 -25.20 -10.56 -29.38
C GLN A 5 -24.38 -10.47 -30.67
N SER A 6 -25.02 -10.14 -31.81
CA SER A 6 -24.32 -9.91 -33.07
C SER A 6 -23.41 -8.68 -33.03
N ALA A 7 -23.85 -7.59 -32.34
CA ALA A 7 -23.02 -6.40 -32.13
C ALA A 7 -21.83 -6.68 -31.22
N MET A 8 -22.05 -7.41 -30.12
CA MET A 8 -20.97 -7.83 -29.22
C MET A 8 -19.94 -8.71 -29.96
N TYR A 9 -20.38 -9.67 -30.75
CA TYR A 9 -19.49 -10.55 -31.51
C TYR A 9 -18.62 -9.73 -32.49
N LYS A 10 -19.22 -8.81 -33.26
CA LYS A 10 -18.49 -7.93 -34.19
C LYS A 10 -17.51 -7.02 -33.49
N THR A 11 -17.88 -6.51 -32.30
CA THR A 11 -16.98 -5.67 -31.50
C THR A 11 -15.81 -6.49 -30.98
N GLN A 12 -16.06 -7.71 -30.52
CA GLN A 12 -15.01 -8.64 -30.09
C GLN A 12 -14.05 -9.00 -31.23
N GLU A 13 -14.57 -9.34 -32.45
CA GLU A 13 -13.72 -9.60 -33.61
C GLU A 13 -12.84 -8.40 -33.98
N ARG A 14 -13.40 -7.18 -33.90
CA ARG A 14 -12.68 -5.96 -34.19
C ARG A 14 -11.58 -5.71 -33.14
N LEU A 15 -11.87 -5.93 -31.86
CA LEU A 15 -10.91 -5.85 -30.78
C LEU A 15 -9.75 -6.83 -30.98
N ASP A 16 -10.06 -8.09 -31.30
CA ASP A 16 -9.06 -9.14 -31.52
C ASP A 16 -8.21 -8.88 -32.79
N SER A 17 -8.81 -8.26 -33.80
CA SER A 17 -8.09 -7.81 -35.00
C SER A 17 -7.13 -6.67 -34.69
N LEU A 18 -7.57 -5.66 -33.93
CA LEU A 18 -6.72 -4.55 -33.50
C LEU A 18 -5.58 -5.03 -32.59
N ARG A 19 -5.86 -5.92 -31.66
CA ARG A 19 -4.86 -6.55 -30.80
C ARG A 19 -3.77 -7.25 -31.62
N ARG A 20 -4.16 -8.08 -32.60
CA ARG A 20 -3.19 -8.74 -33.52
C ARG A 20 -2.34 -7.72 -34.28
N GLN A 21 -2.92 -6.65 -34.78
CA GLN A 21 -2.19 -5.60 -35.48
C GLN A 21 -1.17 -4.87 -34.58
N ILE A 22 -1.53 -4.64 -33.30
CA ILE A 22 -0.62 -4.04 -32.31
C ILE A 22 0.53 -5.01 -32.01
N GLU A 23 0.24 -6.29 -31.81
CA GLU A 23 1.25 -7.32 -31.56
C GLU A 23 2.24 -7.48 -32.73
N GLU A 24 1.72 -7.46 -33.96
CA GLU A 24 2.55 -7.52 -35.19
C GLU A 24 3.44 -6.29 -35.37
N ARG A 25 2.94 -5.09 -34.99
CA ARG A 25 3.67 -3.83 -35.13
C ARG A 25 4.61 -3.53 -33.96
N ASN A 26 4.40 -4.15 -32.81
CA ASN A 26 5.21 -3.96 -31.61
C ASN A 26 5.63 -5.29 -31.00
N PRO A 27 6.74 -5.89 -31.48
CA PRO A 27 7.23 -7.18 -30.98
C PRO A 27 7.58 -7.17 -29.48
N VAL A 28 7.91 -5.99 -28.93
CA VAL A 28 8.18 -5.82 -27.49
C VAL A 28 6.88 -5.98 -26.68
N TYR A 29 5.80 -5.40 -27.16
CA TYR A 29 4.47 -5.55 -26.55
C TYR A 29 3.97 -7.00 -26.65
N ALA A 30 4.11 -7.62 -27.83
CA ALA A 30 3.75 -9.03 -28.03
C ALA A 30 4.52 -9.95 -27.08
N LYS A 31 5.83 -9.71 -26.91
CA LYS A 31 6.68 -10.48 -26.00
C LYS A 31 6.35 -10.24 -24.53
N ALA A 32 6.01 -9.01 -24.16
CA ALA A 32 5.57 -8.69 -22.81
C ALA A 32 4.25 -9.37 -22.45
N ARG A 33 3.33 -9.52 -23.41
CA ARG A 33 2.03 -10.17 -23.21
C ARG A 33 2.10 -11.72 -23.27
N GLN A 34 2.96 -12.27 -24.13
CA GLN A 34 3.16 -13.72 -24.23
C GLN A 34 4.06 -14.30 -23.14
N GLY A 35 4.81 -13.44 -22.44
CA GLY A 35 5.81 -13.82 -21.44
C GLY A 35 5.39 -13.56 -20.00
N ILE A 36 4.11 -13.53 -19.65
CA ILE A 36 3.69 -13.58 -18.26
C ILE A 36 3.89 -15.02 -17.79
N ASP A 37 5.06 -15.24 -17.21
CA ASP A 37 5.39 -16.45 -16.49
C ASP A 37 4.59 -16.45 -15.18
N ILE A 38 3.45 -17.14 -15.20
CA ILE A 38 2.53 -17.23 -14.05
C ILE A 38 3.19 -18.15 -13.02
N ILE A 39 3.40 -17.63 -11.82
CA ILE A 39 3.97 -18.39 -10.72
C ILE A 39 3.04 -19.52 -10.30
N THR A 40 3.58 -20.71 -10.13
CA THR A 40 2.86 -21.89 -9.62
C THR A 40 2.93 -21.99 -8.11
N VAL A 41 2.04 -22.78 -7.47
CA VAL A 41 2.07 -23.00 -6.02
C VAL A 41 3.43 -23.49 -5.52
N PRO A 42 4.10 -24.48 -6.15
CA PRO A 42 5.44 -24.89 -5.73
C PRO A 42 6.49 -23.78 -5.82
N GLU A 43 6.38 -22.89 -6.82
CA GLU A 43 7.29 -21.75 -6.94
C GLU A 43 6.99 -20.68 -5.88
N VAL A 44 5.71 -20.42 -5.55
CA VAL A 44 5.35 -19.56 -4.39
C VAL A 44 6.01 -20.09 -3.13
N GLN A 45 5.88 -21.40 -2.87
CA GLN A 45 6.43 -22.05 -1.70
C GLN A 45 7.96 -21.97 -1.61
N SER A 46 8.65 -22.04 -2.75
CA SER A 46 10.12 -22.11 -2.78
C SER A 46 10.83 -20.78 -3.05
N GLU A 47 10.17 -19.83 -3.69
CA GLU A 47 10.78 -18.58 -4.14
C GLU A 47 10.29 -17.34 -3.38
N LEU A 48 9.05 -17.37 -2.83
CA LEU A 48 8.44 -16.20 -2.19
C LEU A 48 8.30 -16.32 -0.68
N LEU A 49 8.25 -17.55 -0.13
CA LEU A 49 7.89 -17.73 1.28
C LEU A 49 9.06 -18.23 2.12
N ASP A 50 9.36 -17.50 3.17
CA ASP A 50 10.19 -17.97 4.27
C ASP A 50 9.37 -18.79 5.28
N ARG A 51 10.03 -19.38 6.31
CA ARG A 51 9.41 -20.37 7.23
C ARG A 51 8.19 -19.85 8.00
N GLU A 52 8.15 -18.55 8.27
CA GLU A 52 7.09 -17.92 9.08
C GLU A 52 6.10 -17.15 8.20
N GLU A 53 6.27 -17.23 6.89
CA GLU A 53 5.44 -16.52 5.92
C GLU A 53 4.34 -17.39 5.35
N ALA A 54 3.24 -16.74 4.99
CA ALA A 54 2.15 -17.36 4.24
C ALA A 54 1.58 -16.39 3.21
N LEU A 55 1.24 -16.90 2.01
CA LEU A 55 0.47 -16.16 1.02
C LEU A 55 -0.99 -16.59 1.09
N VAL A 56 -1.87 -15.61 1.26
CA VAL A 56 -3.32 -15.81 1.39
C VAL A 56 -4.02 -15.09 0.26
N GLU A 57 -4.49 -15.83 -0.73
CA GLU A 57 -5.15 -15.30 -1.92
C GLU A 57 -6.64 -15.55 -1.87
N TYR A 58 -7.42 -14.48 -1.99
CA TYR A 58 -8.88 -14.52 -2.06
C TYR A 58 -9.35 -14.49 -3.50
N PHE A 59 -10.41 -15.23 -3.79
CA PHE A 59 -11.11 -15.20 -5.05
C PHE A 59 -12.61 -15.10 -4.81
N ILE A 60 -13.22 -14.01 -5.27
CA ILE A 60 -14.66 -13.72 -5.09
C ILE A 60 -15.35 -13.75 -6.46
N GLY A 61 -15.82 -14.93 -6.84
CA GLY A 61 -16.61 -15.15 -8.06
C GLY A 61 -18.08 -14.75 -7.91
N ASP A 62 -18.86 -14.96 -8.96
CA ASP A 62 -20.30 -14.61 -8.95
C ASP A 62 -21.12 -15.54 -8.04
N SER A 63 -20.79 -16.81 -7.99
CA SER A 63 -21.53 -17.85 -7.25
C SER A 63 -20.71 -18.52 -6.15
N THR A 64 -19.40 -18.41 -6.20
CA THR A 64 -18.47 -19.06 -5.26
C THR A 64 -17.40 -18.08 -4.81
N ALA A 65 -16.92 -18.23 -3.58
CA ALA A 65 -15.76 -17.53 -3.08
C ALA A 65 -14.82 -18.51 -2.40
N PHE A 66 -13.52 -18.32 -2.60
CA PHE A 66 -12.48 -19.20 -2.07
C PHE A 66 -11.36 -18.40 -1.45
N VAL A 67 -10.65 -19.01 -0.52
CA VAL A 67 -9.35 -18.56 -0.03
C VAL A 67 -8.33 -19.67 -0.21
N PHE A 68 -7.22 -19.34 -0.86
CA PHE A 68 -6.04 -20.18 -1.04
C PHE A 68 -5.03 -19.78 0.03
N ILE A 69 -4.54 -20.73 0.81
CA ILE A 69 -3.55 -20.51 1.86
C ILE A 69 -2.32 -21.32 1.48
N ILE A 70 -1.25 -20.62 1.14
CA ILE A 70 0.01 -21.21 0.69
C ILE A 70 1.06 -20.93 1.75
N GLN A 71 1.63 -22.00 2.30
CA GLN A 71 2.72 -21.98 3.28
C GLN A 71 3.91 -22.74 2.66
N PRO A 72 5.14 -22.59 3.13
CA PRO A 72 6.31 -23.24 2.53
C PRO A 72 6.18 -24.76 2.35
N ASP A 73 5.44 -25.42 3.23
CA ASP A 73 5.27 -26.87 3.26
C ASP A 73 3.81 -27.35 3.16
N ALA A 74 2.86 -26.43 3.02
CA ALA A 74 1.43 -26.74 2.98
C ALA A 74 0.66 -25.88 1.96
N PHE A 75 -0.44 -26.43 1.44
CA PHE A 75 -1.40 -25.73 0.60
C PHE A 75 -2.82 -26.10 1.02
N HIS A 76 -3.62 -25.10 1.32
CA HIS A 76 -5.01 -25.30 1.71
C HIS A 76 -5.94 -24.47 0.86
N LEU A 77 -7.12 -25.01 0.59
CA LEU A 77 -8.24 -24.32 -0.05
C LEU A 77 -9.43 -24.36 0.90
N ARG A 78 -10.06 -23.21 1.11
CA ARG A 78 -11.30 -23.07 1.88
C ARG A 78 -12.33 -22.33 1.06
N GLU A 79 -13.57 -22.76 1.17
CA GLU A 79 -14.71 -22.04 0.60
C GLU A 79 -15.18 -20.98 1.59
N ILE A 80 -15.54 -19.81 1.07
CA ILE A 80 -16.15 -18.71 1.82
C ILE A 80 -17.60 -18.62 1.37
N ASP A 81 -18.52 -18.48 2.30
CA ASP A 81 -19.93 -18.30 1.98
C ASP A 81 -20.15 -17.02 1.15
N ARG A 82 -20.55 -17.21 -0.09
CA ARG A 82 -20.78 -16.10 -1.03
C ARG A 82 -21.97 -15.22 -0.65
N SER A 83 -22.88 -15.71 0.20
CA SER A 83 -24.05 -14.95 0.69
C SER A 83 -23.72 -13.94 1.77
N LEU A 84 -22.48 -13.91 2.29
CA LEU A 84 -22.05 -12.96 3.30
C LEU A 84 -22.18 -11.51 2.81
N PRO A 85 -22.68 -10.60 3.67
CA PRO A 85 -22.90 -9.20 3.30
C PRO A 85 -21.60 -8.39 3.40
N LEU A 86 -20.56 -8.81 2.66
CA LEU A 86 -19.21 -8.21 2.74
C LEU A 86 -19.19 -6.71 2.45
N GLN A 87 -20.03 -6.24 1.52
CA GLN A 87 -20.15 -4.79 1.21
C GLN A 87 -20.73 -4.00 2.38
N GLU A 88 -21.72 -4.57 3.07
CA GLU A 88 -22.34 -3.95 4.25
C GLU A 88 -21.33 -3.89 5.40
N TRP A 89 -20.64 -5.00 5.68
CA TRP A 89 -19.59 -5.05 6.71
C TRP A 89 -18.45 -4.08 6.42
N ARG A 90 -18.00 -3.96 5.18
CA ARG A 90 -17.00 -2.95 4.79
C ARG A 90 -17.49 -1.54 5.08
N LYS A 91 -18.76 -1.23 4.72
CA LYS A 91 -19.38 0.07 4.99
C LYS A 91 -19.48 0.34 6.49
N ASP A 92 -19.96 -0.62 7.27
CA ASP A 92 -20.09 -0.49 8.72
C ASP A 92 -18.75 -0.35 9.43
N LEU A 93 -17.75 -1.08 8.99
CA LEU A 93 -16.39 -0.95 9.45
C LEU A 93 -15.86 0.46 9.17
N ARG A 94 -15.98 0.96 7.93
CA ARG A 94 -15.56 2.30 7.54
C ARG A 94 -16.29 3.37 8.34
N CYS A 95 -17.62 3.35 8.32
CA CYS A 95 -18.46 4.33 9.01
C CYS A 95 -18.31 4.30 10.53
N GLY A 96 -18.05 3.12 11.09
CA GLY A 96 -17.93 2.93 12.52
C GLY A 96 -16.68 3.54 13.14
N MET A 97 -15.57 3.62 12.38
CA MET A 97 -14.31 4.19 12.85
C MET A 97 -14.15 5.68 12.56
N LEU A 98 -14.96 6.30 11.68
CA LEU A 98 -14.84 7.71 11.31
C LEU A 98 -15.09 8.63 12.52
N PRO A 99 -14.23 9.64 12.75
CA PRO A 99 -14.52 10.72 13.70
C PRO A 99 -15.67 11.61 13.18
N GLU A 100 -16.26 12.41 14.06
CA GLU A 100 -17.41 13.25 13.69
C GLU A 100 -17.10 14.23 12.56
N GLN A 101 -15.88 14.76 12.55
CA GLN A 101 -15.42 15.74 11.54
C GLN A 101 -15.24 15.13 10.15
N ALA A 102 -15.02 13.81 10.07
CA ALA A 102 -14.82 13.08 8.81
C ALA A 102 -16.04 12.25 8.38
N MET A 103 -17.23 12.58 8.90
CA MET A 103 -18.45 11.82 8.63
C MET A 103 -18.91 11.95 7.19
N LEU A 104 -19.07 10.80 6.54
CA LEU A 104 -19.65 10.72 5.20
C LEU A 104 -21.19 10.70 5.27
N PRO A 105 -21.89 11.36 4.32
CA PRO A 105 -23.36 11.34 4.27
C PRO A 105 -23.94 9.92 4.26
N ALA A 106 -23.28 8.98 3.59
CA ALA A 106 -23.67 7.57 3.50
C ALA A 106 -23.64 6.81 4.84
N CYS A 107 -22.99 7.35 5.88
CA CYS A 107 -22.84 6.71 7.19
C CYS A 107 -24.01 6.96 8.15
N GLY A 108 -24.87 7.91 7.85
CA GLY A 108 -26.02 8.28 8.69
C GLY A 108 -25.66 8.97 10.01
N GLY A 109 -26.64 9.59 10.67
CA GLY A 109 -26.47 10.43 11.87
C GLY A 109 -26.50 9.72 13.23
N ASN A 110 -26.18 8.44 13.31
CA ASN A 110 -26.20 7.72 14.59
C ASN A 110 -25.04 8.19 15.49
N GLY A 111 -25.28 8.30 16.81
CA GLY A 111 -24.26 8.72 17.77
C GLY A 111 -23.01 7.84 17.79
N SER A 112 -21.89 8.36 18.28
CA SER A 112 -20.57 7.72 18.27
C SER A 112 -20.57 6.30 18.86
N LYS A 113 -21.38 6.05 19.88
CA LYS A 113 -21.51 4.72 20.51
C LYS A 113 -22.11 3.68 19.54
N ALA A 114 -23.16 4.06 18.80
CA ALA A 114 -23.82 3.16 17.86
C ALA A 114 -22.92 2.88 16.64
N ARG A 115 -22.16 3.89 16.18
CA ARG A 115 -21.16 3.70 15.10
C ARG A 115 -20.07 2.74 15.51
N ARG A 116 -19.50 2.91 16.71
CA ARG A 116 -18.49 1.99 17.24
C ARG A 116 -19.02 0.56 17.38
N ALA A 117 -20.26 0.37 17.81
CA ALA A 117 -20.86 -0.96 17.86
C ALA A 117 -20.89 -1.62 16.46
N ARG A 118 -21.31 -0.87 15.42
CA ARG A 118 -21.27 -1.37 14.02
C ARG A 118 -19.86 -1.77 13.57
N PHE A 119 -18.84 -0.96 13.92
CA PHE A 119 -17.46 -1.32 13.64
C PHE A 119 -17.08 -2.67 14.30
N VAL A 120 -17.39 -2.81 15.59
CA VAL A 120 -17.08 -4.02 16.36
C VAL A 120 -17.78 -5.23 15.76
N ASP A 121 -19.08 -5.12 15.45
CA ASP A 121 -19.85 -6.22 14.87
C ASP A 121 -19.28 -6.62 13.50
N ALA A 122 -18.97 -5.66 12.63
CA ALA A 122 -18.43 -5.90 11.30
C ALA A 122 -16.99 -6.48 11.36
N ALA A 123 -16.13 -5.93 12.20
CA ALA A 123 -14.74 -6.39 12.34
C ALA A 123 -14.66 -7.82 12.91
N SER A 124 -15.53 -8.15 13.89
CA SER A 124 -15.64 -9.51 14.45
C SER A 124 -16.25 -10.49 13.44
N ALA A 125 -17.25 -10.06 12.66
CA ALA A 125 -17.87 -10.89 11.64
C ALA A 125 -16.87 -11.21 10.50
N LEU A 126 -16.16 -10.19 9.99
CA LEU A 126 -15.13 -10.37 8.97
C LEU A 126 -14.00 -11.29 9.46
N TYR A 127 -13.54 -11.12 10.70
CA TYR A 127 -12.58 -12.05 11.26
C TYR A 127 -13.13 -13.47 11.24
N ARG A 128 -14.29 -13.70 11.84
CA ARG A 128 -14.87 -15.04 12.03
C ARG A 128 -15.13 -15.77 10.72
N GLU A 129 -15.68 -15.06 9.71
CA GLU A 129 -16.14 -15.68 8.48
C GLU A 129 -15.07 -15.66 7.36
N VAL A 130 -14.14 -14.68 7.37
CA VAL A 130 -13.20 -14.49 6.27
C VAL A 130 -11.77 -14.86 6.67
N PHE A 131 -11.31 -14.52 7.87
CA PHE A 131 -9.91 -14.72 8.23
C PHE A 131 -9.69 -15.85 9.23
N LYS A 132 -10.57 -16.11 10.17
CA LYS A 132 -10.39 -17.21 11.16
C LYS A 132 -10.09 -18.57 10.53
N PRO A 133 -10.74 -19.00 9.42
CA PRO A 133 -10.39 -20.26 8.75
C PRO A 133 -8.95 -20.29 8.19
N VAL A 134 -8.34 -19.12 7.99
CA VAL A 134 -6.94 -18.94 7.62
C VAL A 134 -6.06 -18.97 8.87
N ASP A 135 -6.43 -18.18 9.87
CA ASP A 135 -5.71 -17.99 11.13
C ASP A 135 -5.44 -19.31 11.86
N GLU A 136 -6.42 -20.21 11.88
CA GLU A 136 -6.29 -21.56 12.47
C GLU A 136 -5.20 -22.44 11.81
N LEU A 137 -4.72 -22.05 10.62
CA LEU A 137 -3.67 -22.76 9.90
C LEU A 137 -2.31 -22.06 9.99
N LEU A 138 -2.29 -20.80 10.40
CA LEU A 138 -1.07 -19.99 10.46
C LEU A 138 -0.28 -20.26 11.76
N PRO A 139 1.06 -20.15 11.72
CA PRO A 139 1.84 -20.10 12.95
C PRO A 139 1.57 -18.79 13.71
N ALA A 140 1.82 -18.81 15.02
CA ALA A 140 1.77 -17.59 15.82
C ALA A 140 2.77 -16.54 15.28
N ASN A 141 2.35 -15.28 15.21
CA ASN A 141 3.13 -14.16 14.67
C ASN A 141 3.52 -14.33 13.19
N ALA A 142 2.70 -15.00 12.39
CA ALA A 142 2.95 -15.17 10.96
C ALA A 142 3.09 -13.83 10.23
N GLU A 143 3.93 -13.81 9.22
CA GLU A 143 3.99 -12.75 8.22
C GLU A 143 3.10 -13.14 7.05
N VAL A 144 2.04 -12.36 6.81
CA VAL A 144 0.97 -12.74 5.88
C VAL A 144 0.94 -11.81 4.68
N ILE A 145 1.20 -12.37 3.51
CA ILE A 145 1.03 -11.69 2.23
C ILE A 145 -0.42 -11.88 1.78
N ILE A 146 -1.21 -10.83 1.82
CA ILE A 146 -2.61 -10.86 1.38
C ILE A 146 -2.70 -10.50 -0.11
N VAL A 147 -3.30 -11.37 -0.89
CA VAL A 147 -3.77 -11.08 -2.25
C VAL A 147 -5.30 -10.97 -2.19
N PRO A 148 -5.82 -9.77 -2.00
CA PRO A 148 -7.26 -9.58 -1.81
C PRO A 148 -7.99 -9.54 -3.14
N ASP A 149 -9.28 -9.89 -3.14
CA ASP A 149 -10.15 -9.75 -4.31
C ASP A 149 -11.46 -9.02 -3.93
N GLY A 150 -12.01 -8.33 -4.90
CA GLY A 150 -13.30 -7.64 -4.76
C GLY A 150 -13.28 -6.65 -3.57
N VAL A 151 -14.31 -6.69 -2.75
CA VAL A 151 -14.48 -5.80 -1.60
C VAL A 151 -13.36 -5.91 -0.56
N LEU A 152 -12.70 -7.06 -0.46
CA LEU A 152 -11.61 -7.28 0.50
C LEU A 152 -10.37 -6.44 0.18
N SER A 153 -10.23 -5.97 -1.04
CA SER A 153 -9.14 -5.08 -1.45
C SER A 153 -9.16 -3.70 -0.78
N TYR A 154 -10.29 -3.32 -0.19
CA TYR A 154 -10.44 -2.07 0.57
C TYR A 154 -10.30 -2.27 2.09
N LEU A 155 -9.86 -3.45 2.52
CA LEU A 155 -9.82 -3.85 3.92
C LEU A 155 -8.38 -4.00 4.43
N PRO A 156 -7.96 -3.21 5.44
CA PRO A 156 -6.75 -3.55 6.17
C PRO A 156 -7.06 -4.67 7.16
N PHE A 157 -6.60 -5.88 6.89
CA PHE A 157 -6.88 -7.06 7.74
C PHE A 157 -6.42 -6.86 9.18
N SER A 158 -5.44 -6.02 9.41
CA SER A 158 -4.90 -5.68 10.73
C SER A 158 -5.92 -5.11 11.73
N ILE A 159 -7.10 -4.62 11.26
CA ILE A 159 -8.14 -4.06 12.16
C ILE A 159 -9.25 -5.06 12.51
N LEU A 160 -9.18 -6.28 12.02
CA LEU A 160 -10.12 -7.33 12.37
C LEU A 160 -9.97 -7.69 13.85
N LEU A 161 -11.07 -8.11 14.50
CA LEU A 161 -11.09 -8.41 15.93
C LEU A 161 -11.07 -9.91 16.17
N THR A 162 -10.02 -10.39 16.83
CA THR A 162 -9.81 -11.81 17.11
C THR A 162 -10.69 -12.33 18.23
N GLN A 163 -11.11 -11.44 19.16
CA GLN A 163 -11.98 -11.77 20.27
C GLN A 163 -13.22 -10.88 20.27
N PRO A 164 -14.40 -11.40 20.64
CA PRO A 164 -15.59 -10.59 20.83
C PRO A 164 -15.38 -9.69 22.06
N PRO A 165 -15.35 -8.35 21.86
CA PRO A 165 -15.10 -7.44 22.98
C PRO A 165 -16.31 -7.30 23.89
N GLU A 166 -16.06 -6.83 25.11
CA GLU A 166 -17.14 -6.44 26.04
C GLU A 166 -18.04 -5.35 25.43
N GLN A 167 -19.32 -5.37 25.79
CA GLN A 167 -20.27 -4.40 25.27
C GLN A 167 -19.88 -2.96 25.64
N GLY A 168 -19.62 -2.14 24.63
CA GLY A 168 -19.20 -0.75 24.80
C GLY A 168 -17.71 -0.54 24.98
N ALA A 169 -16.89 -1.57 24.76
CA ALA A 169 -15.42 -1.47 24.77
C ALA A 169 -14.91 -0.29 23.93
N ALA A 170 -13.87 0.36 24.39
CA ALA A 170 -13.24 1.46 23.68
C ALA A 170 -12.29 0.92 22.60
N PHE A 171 -12.05 1.67 21.51
CA PHE A 171 -11.19 1.22 20.43
C PHE A 171 -9.78 0.80 20.87
N HIS A 172 -9.21 1.44 21.91
CA HIS A 172 -7.87 1.11 22.41
C HIS A 172 -7.80 -0.18 23.25
N THR A 173 -8.95 -0.73 23.62
CA THR A 173 -9.03 -1.99 24.40
C THR A 173 -9.45 -3.18 23.53
N LEU A 174 -9.54 -3.00 22.23
CA LEU A 174 -9.92 -4.07 21.32
C LEU A 174 -8.69 -4.89 20.91
N ASP A 175 -8.87 -6.21 20.86
CA ASP A 175 -7.85 -7.17 20.43
C ASP A 175 -7.82 -7.23 18.89
N TYR A 176 -6.94 -6.44 18.29
CA TYR A 176 -6.78 -6.35 16.85
C TYR A 176 -5.83 -7.42 16.32
N LEU A 177 -6.15 -7.96 15.16
CA LEU A 177 -5.31 -8.91 14.43
C LEU A 177 -3.90 -8.36 14.12
N LEU A 178 -3.72 -7.04 14.18
CA LEU A 178 -2.42 -6.36 14.14
C LEU A 178 -1.44 -6.88 15.21
N GLU A 179 -1.95 -7.30 16.38
CA GLU A 179 -1.13 -7.77 17.50
C GLU A 179 -0.64 -9.19 17.27
N ASP A 180 -1.42 -9.99 16.52
CA ASP A 180 -1.14 -11.40 16.28
C ASP A 180 -0.27 -11.62 15.02
N HIS A 181 -0.51 -10.86 13.93
CA HIS A 181 0.16 -11.08 12.64
C HIS A 181 0.71 -9.80 12.02
N CYS A 182 1.69 -9.97 11.12
CA CYS A 182 2.24 -8.90 10.31
C CYS A 182 1.76 -9.02 8.87
N PHE A 183 1.16 -7.96 8.32
CA PHE A 183 0.52 -7.99 7.01
C PHE A 183 1.29 -7.18 5.97
N SER A 184 1.41 -7.77 4.79
CA SER A 184 1.73 -7.09 3.53
C SER A 184 0.68 -7.46 2.48
N TYR A 185 0.65 -6.71 1.38
CA TYR A 185 -0.34 -6.88 0.32
C TYR A 185 0.33 -7.08 -1.03
N ALA A 186 -0.34 -7.82 -1.90
CA ALA A 186 0.09 -8.00 -3.27
C ALA A 186 -1.10 -7.95 -4.23
N TYR A 187 -0.88 -7.53 -5.46
CA TYR A 187 -1.91 -7.56 -6.50
C TYR A 187 -2.12 -8.97 -7.07
N SER A 188 -1.07 -9.79 -7.07
CA SER A 188 -1.07 -11.23 -7.37
C SER A 188 0.26 -11.83 -6.93
N ALA A 189 0.32 -13.14 -6.73
CA ALA A 189 1.57 -13.85 -6.44
C ALA A 189 2.63 -13.65 -7.55
N THR A 190 2.20 -13.61 -8.81
CA THR A 190 3.10 -13.35 -9.96
C THR A 190 3.73 -11.95 -9.91
N LEU A 191 2.93 -10.92 -9.56
CA LEU A 191 3.44 -9.56 -9.47
C LEU A 191 4.33 -9.39 -8.23
N GLN A 192 3.99 -10.06 -7.11
CA GLN A 192 4.83 -10.10 -5.91
C GLN A 192 6.24 -10.61 -6.25
N ARG A 193 6.36 -11.78 -6.91
CA ARG A 193 7.65 -12.30 -7.38
C ARG A 193 8.42 -11.30 -8.24
N LYS A 194 7.71 -10.63 -9.15
CA LYS A 194 8.33 -9.62 -10.03
C LYS A 194 8.86 -8.42 -9.25
N MET A 195 8.14 -7.96 -8.23
CA MET A 195 8.54 -6.83 -7.41
C MET A 195 9.74 -7.18 -6.53
N GLU A 196 9.77 -8.35 -5.92
CA GLU A 196 10.89 -8.82 -5.09
C GLU A 196 12.15 -9.11 -5.89
N THR A 197 12.02 -9.78 -7.04
CA THR A 197 13.16 -10.15 -7.88
C THR A 197 13.63 -9.05 -8.82
N LYS A 198 12.92 -7.91 -8.85
CA LYS A 198 13.21 -6.80 -9.75
C LYS A 198 14.61 -6.24 -9.49
N LYS A 199 15.38 -6.16 -10.57
CA LYS A 199 16.65 -5.44 -10.58
C LYS A 199 16.42 -4.06 -11.20
N HIS A 200 16.86 -3.02 -10.51
CA HIS A 200 16.83 -1.68 -11.08
C HIS A 200 17.66 -1.61 -12.35
N ARG A 201 17.21 -0.84 -13.34
CA ARG A 201 17.96 -0.59 -14.58
C ARG A 201 19.27 0.14 -14.30
N GLN A 202 19.22 1.08 -13.33
CA GLN A 202 20.36 1.80 -12.80
C GLN A 202 20.25 1.80 -11.28
N ARG A 203 21.38 1.63 -10.59
CA ARG A 203 21.39 1.78 -9.15
C ARG A 203 21.08 3.25 -8.80
N PRO A 204 20.11 3.53 -7.93
CA PRO A 204 19.83 4.91 -7.53
C PRO A 204 21.07 5.55 -6.93
N GLY A 205 21.37 6.77 -7.38
CA GLY A 205 22.53 7.53 -6.88
C GLY A 205 22.28 8.23 -5.57
N LYS A 206 20.99 8.41 -5.20
CA LYS A 206 20.52 9.15 -4.03
C LYS A 206 19.58 8.29 -3.19
N GLN A 207 19.53 8.58 -1.89
CA GLN A 207 18.81 7.74 -0.95
C GLN A 207 17.32 8.04 -0.92
N LEU A 208 16.93 9.30 -0.70
CA LEU A 208 15.53 9.70 -0.51
C LEU A 208 15.25 11.06 -1.15
N LEU A 209 14.07 11.16 -1.76
CA LEU A 209 13.42 12.41 -2.14
C LEU A 209 12.08 12.52 -1.40
N ALA A 210 11.91 13.57 -0.61
CA ALA A 210 10.64 13.92 0.03
C ALA A 210 9.99 15.09 -0.73
N VAL A 211 8.72 14.94 -1.09
CA VAL A 211 7.97 15.95 -1.86
C VAL A 211 6.76 16.41 -1.06
N ALA A 212 6.64 17.71 -0.85
CA ALA A 212 5.50 18.34 -0.19
C ALA A 212 5.18 19.69 -0.81
N PRO A 213 4.25 19.74 -1.77
CA PRO A 213 3.78 20.97 -2.40
C PRO A 213 3.10 21.90 -1.40
N GLU A 214 3.12 23.20 -1.65
CA GLU A 214 2.29 24.18 -0.95
C GLU A 214 0.98 24.40 -1.69
N PHE A 215 -0.10 24.34 -0.92
CA PHE A 215 -1.45 24.62 -1.39
C PHE A 215 -1.90 25.94 -0.79
N GLY A 216 -2.13 26.97 -1.61
CA GLY A 216 -2.39 28.32 -1.12
C GLY A 216 -3.88 28.63 -0.97
N GLU A 217 -4.23 29.43 0.06
CA GLU A 217 -5.56 30.02 0.24
C GLU A 217 -5.94 31.02 -0.89
N ASN A 218 -5.01 31.35 -1.78
CA ASN A 218 -5.15 32.40 -2.81
C ASN A 218 -5.25 31.88 -4.23
N ALA A 219 -5.84 30.72 -4.45
CA ALA A 219 -6.27 30.41 -5.80
C ALA A 219 -7.35 31.43 -6.22
N SER A 220 -7.04 32.28 -7.19
CA SER A 220 -7.96 33.30 -7.68
C SER A 220 -9.27 32.65 -8.12
N SER A 221 -10.39 33.38 -7.98
CA SER A 221 -11.71 32.92 -8.44
C SER A 221 -11.71 32.45 -9.91
N ASP A 222 -10.80 33.00 -10.73
CA ASP A 222 -10.61 32.63 -12.14
C ASP A 222 -9.94 31.25 -12.29
N ARG A 223 -9.06 30.87 -11.35
CA ARG A 223 -8.38 29.59 -11.28
C ARG A 223 -9.33 28.48 -10.83
N GLN A 224 -10.17 28.77 -9.83
CA GLN A 224 -11.22 27.90 -9.36
C GLN A 224 -12.20 27.58 -10.49
N GLN A 225 -12.57 28.57 -11.29
CA GLN A 225 -13.47 28.43 -12.43
C GLN A 225 -12.83 27.70 -13.62
N SER A 226 -11.50 27.79 -13.79
CA SER A 226 -10.75 27.02 -14.80
C SER A 226 -10.60 25.56 -14.40
N LEU A 227 -10.35 25.26 -13.13
CA LEU A 227 -10.37 23.90 -12.56
C LEU A 227 -11.75 23.28 -12.65
N GLU A 228 -12.82 24.03 -12.32
CA GLU A 228 -14.21 23.58 -12.46
C GLU A 228 -14.61 23.29 -13.91
N ASN A 229 -14.13 24.08 -14.87
CA ASN A 229 -14.47 23.93 -16.28
C ASN A 229 -13.66 22.81 -16.98
N ASN A 230 -12.44 22.52 -16.54
CA ASN A 230 -11.58 21.49 -17.12
C ASN A 230 -11.67 20.15 -16.39
N LEU A 231 -11.94 20.16 -15.07
CA LEU A 231 -12.31 18.98 -14.29
C LEU A 231 -13.83 18.79 -14.33
N LEU A 232 -14.39 18.62 -15.51
CA LEU A 232 -15.81 18.29 -15.72
C LEU A 232 -16.25 17.01 -15.01
N LEU A 233 -15.37 16.36 -14.27
CA LEU A 233 -15.55 15.06 -13.69
C LEU A 233 -15.18 15.05 -12.20
N THR A 234 -16.17 15.28 -11.34
CA THR A 234 -16.28 14.68 -9.98
C THR A 234 -15.34 15.12 -8.87
N VAL A 235 -14.41 16.02 -9.04
CA VAL A 235 -13.64 16.57 -7.91
C VAL A 235 -14.26 17.88 -7.50
N GLY A 236 -14.93 17.92 -6.35
CA GLY A 236 -15.39 19.21 -5.81
C GLY A 236 -14.17 20.12 -5.60
N PRO A 237 -14.24 21.40 -5.99
CA PRO A 237 -13.13 22.36 -5.92
C PRO A 237 -12.51 22.49 -4.53
N GLN A 238 -13.25 22.16 -3.48
CA GLN A 238 -12.82 22.23 -2.09
C GLN A 238 -11.68 21.27 -1.72
N TYR A 239 -11.51 20.13 -2.39
CA TYR A 239 -10.49 19.14 -2.04
C TYR A 239 -9.08 19.51 -2.51
N LEU A 240 -8.95 20.32 -3.53
CA LEU A 240 -7.66 20.71 -4.12
C LEU A 240 -7.04 21.95 -3.45
N MET A 241 -7.77 22.60 -2.55
CA MET A 241 -7.38 23.90 -2.02
C MET A 241 -7.18 23.95 -0.51
N ASP A 242 -7.53 22.91 0.22
CA ASP A 242 -7.28 22.87 1.65
C ASP A 242 -5.77 22.75 1.90
N SER A 243 -5.24 23.70 2.65
CA SER A 243 -3.85 23.66 3.07
C SER A 243 -3.61 22.43 3.94
N LEU A 244 -2.63 21.62 3.60
CA LEU A 244 -2.15 20.53 4.44
C LEU A 244 -1.18 21.10 5.47
N ALA A 245 -1.58 21.14 6.73
CA ALA A 245 -0.81 21.77 7.79
C ALA A 245 0.48 21.00 8.14
N PHE A 246 0.52 19.70 7.86
CA PHE A 246 1.60 18.81 8.30
C PHE A 246 2.39 18.16 7.16
N ASN A 247 2.03 18.32 5.88
CA ASN A 247 2.75 17.74 4.75
C ASN A 247 4.21 18.22 4.66
N ILE A 248 4.44 19.55 4.72
CA ILE A 248 5.79 20.12 4.69
C ILE A 248 6.60 19.73 5.93
N PRO A 249 6.07 19.83 7.18
CA PRO A 249 6.72 19.29 8.37
C PRO A 249 7.04 17.79 8.27
N GLU A 250 6.17 16.96 7.69
CA GLU A 250 6.38 15.53 7.48
C GLU A 250 7.52 15.27 6.50
N ALA A 251 7.47 15.84 5.30
CA ALA A 251 8.50 15.67 4.29
C ALA A 251 9.88 16.14 4.76
N ARG A 252 9.93 17.26 5.48
CA ARG A 252 11.18 17.77 6.08
C ARG A 252 11.73 16.82 7.12
N MET A 253 10.90 16.33 8.04
CA MET A 253 11.30 15.36 9.07
C MET A 253 11.85 14.08 8.43
N VAL A 254 11.20 13.56 7.38
CA VAL A 254 11.63 12.35 6.66
C VAL A 254 12.98 12.58 5.96
N ALA A 255 13.13 13.72 5.26
CA ALA A 255 14.38 14.08 4.61
C ALA A 255 15.54 14.22 5.60
N GLU A 256 15.32 14.87 6.75
CA GLU A 256 16.32 15.01 7.82
C GLU A 256 16.71 13.65 8.42
N LYS A 257 15.71 12.79 8.70
CA LYS A 257 15.95 11.45 9.28
C LYS A 257 16.84 10.57 8.41
N LEU A 258 16.66 10.60 7.09
CA LEU A 258 17.42 9.78 6.15
C LEU A 258 18.52 10.53 5.41
N LYS A 259 18.75 11.81 5.74
CA LYS A 259 19.73 12.69 5.05
C LYS A 259 19.46 12.72 3.54
N GLY A 260 18.19 12.81 3.16
CA GLY A 260 17.71 12.87 1.79
C GLY A 260 17.51 14.31 1.30
N ASP A 261 17.12 14.42 0.03
CA ASP A 261 16.73 15.67 -0.60
C ASP A 261 15.22 15.91 -0.40
N SER A 262 14.78 17.15 -0.63
CA SER A 262 13.36 17.50 -0.56
C SER A 262 12.99 18.52 -1.64
N LEU A 263 11.77 18.40 -2.17
CA LEU A 263 11.07 19.39 -3.00
C LEU A 263 9.88 19.91 -2.18
N LEU A 264 10.04 21.08 -1.58
CA LEU A 264 9.07 21.64 -0.64
C LEU A 264 8.44 22.90 -1.22
N ARG A 265 7.17 23.14 -0.88
CA ARG A 265 6.43 24.34 -1.28
C ARG A 265 6.38 24.51 -2.80
N GLU A 266 6.86 25.65 -3.29
CA GLU A 266 6.91 26.04 -4.70
C GLU A 266 7.88 25.16 -5.52
N GLU A 267 8.85 24.48 -4.89
CA GLU A 267 9.74 23.52 -5.55
C GLU A 267 9.05 22.17 -5.80
N GLY A 268 7.93 21.91 -5.13
CA GLY A 268 7.17 20.67 -5.26
C GLY A 268 6.32 20.62 -6.54
N THR A 269 6.89 20.91 -7.72
CA THR A 269 6.21 20.82 -9.01
C THR A 269 6.29 19.42 -9.59
N GLU A 270 5.31 19.05 -10.42
CA GLU A 270 5.30 17.78 -11.16
C GLU A 270 6.55 17.65 -12.05
N ALA A 271 6.87 18.69 -12.81
CA ALA A 271 8.00 18.68 -13.72
C ALA A 271 9.33 18.38 -13.02
N GLN A 272 9.59 19.01 -11.85
CA GLN A 272 10.78 18.71 -11.06
C GLN A 272 10.78 17.29 -10.51
N PHE A 273 9.64 16.81 -10.01
CA PHE A 273 9.51 15.44 -9.55
C PHE A 273 9.83 14.42 -10.66
N VAL A 274 9.20 14.56 -11.82
CA VAL A 274 9.39 13.66 -12.98
C VAL A 274 10.86 13.65 -13.44
N GLU A 275 11.53 14.80 -13.47
CA GLU A 275 12.93 14.93 -13.87
C GLU A 275 13.89 14.17 -12.95
N VAL A 276 13.65 14.18 -11.64
CA VAL A 276 14.64 13.68 -10.68
C VAL A 276 14.26 12.34 -10.02
N ALA A 277 13.00 11.94 -10.03
CA ALA A 277 12.48 10.79 -9.27
C ALA A 277 13.25 9.48 -9.51
N SER A 278 13.70 9.25 -10.75
CA SER A 278 14.45 8.05 -11.14
C SER A 278 15.82 7.90 -10.45
N GLN A 279 16.32 8.97 -9.83
CA GLN A 279 17.64 9.00 -9.19
C GLN A 279 17.60 8.49 -7.73
N TYR A 280 16.40 8.32 -7.14
CA TYR A 280 16.23 8.04 -5.71
C TYR A 280 15.76 6.60 -5.44
N ALA A 281 16.32 6.04 -4.36
CA ALA A 281 15.90 4.73 -3.85
C ALA A 281 14.58 4.79 -3.08
N ILE A 282 14.27 5.92 -2.45
CA ILE A 282 13.06 6.14 -1.68
C ILE A 282 12.40 7.43 -2.18
N LEU A 283 11.10 7.34 -2.48
CA LEU A 283 10.26 8.48 -2.79
C LEU A 283 9.19 8.61 -1.70
N HIS A 284 9.09 9.77 -1.08
CA HIS A 284 8.07 10.09 -0.08
C HIS A 284 7.25 11.28 -0.56
N LEU A 285 5.98 11.05 -0.88
CA LEU A 285 5.06 12.02 -1.45
C LEU A 285 4.00 12.38 -0.40
N SER A 286 4.11 13.56 0.21
CA SER A 286 3.16 14.10 1.18
C SER A 286 2.35 15.21 0.55
N THR A 287 1.23 14.82 -0.09
CA THR A 287 0.43 15.69 -0.95
C THR A 287 -1.05 15.29 -0.95
N HIS A 288 -1.88 16.00 -1.70
CA HIS A 288 -3.21 15.54 -2.02
C HIS A 288 -3.17 14.44 -3.09
N GLY A 289 -4.05 13.46 -2.93
CA GLY A 289 -4.30 12.44 -3.94
C GLY A 289 -5.79 12.19 -4.06
N LYS A 290 -6.22 11.79 -5.23
CA LYS A 290 -7.59 11.34 -5.48
C LYS A 290 -7.60 10.05 -6.28
N ALA A 291 -8.37 9.09 -5.77
CA ALA A 291 -8.73 7.92 -6.54
C ALA A 291 -9.99 8.19 -7.38
N ASP A 292 -9.98 7.70 -8.61
CA ASP A 292 -11.19 7.56 -9.43
C ASP A 292 -11.60 6.08 -9.40
N ASP A 293 -12.83 5.81 -8.94
CA ASP A 293 -13.35 4.45 -8.78
C ASP A 293 -14.14 3.94 -10.02
N GLU A 294 -14.34 4.82 -11.03
CA GLU A 294 -14.93 4.47 -12.33
C GLU A 294 -13.86 4.24 -13.40
N ILE A 295 -12.84 5.09 -13.45
CA ILE A 295 -11.72 5.01 -14.41
C ILE A 295 -10.41 5.21 -13.67
N GLY A 296 -9.76 4.12 -13.27
CA GLY A 296 -8.58 4.15 -12.42
C GLY A 296 -7.41 4.97 -12.97
N ASP A 297 -7.31 5.11 -14.29
CA ASP A 297 -6.29 5.92 -14.95
C ASP A 297 -6.45 7.43 -14.69
N TYR A 298 -7.63 7.89 -14.28
CA TYR A 298 -7.90 9.28 -13.88
C TYR A 298 -7.63 9.56 -12.41
N SER A 299 -7.15 8.59 -11.66
CA SER A 299 -6.59 8.84 -10.32
C SER A 299 -5.33 9.70 -10.45
N PHE A 300 -5.13 10.65 -9.52
CA PHE A 300 -4.01 11.60 -9.62
C PHE A 300 -3.43 12.01 -8.26
N LEU A 301 -2.19 12.52 -8.31
CA LEU A 301 -1.53 13.26 -7.23
C LEU A 301 -1.45 14.74 -7.62
N VAL A 302 -1.53 15.60 -6.60
CA VAL A 302 -1.50 17.07 -6.79
C VAL A 302 -0.11 17.61 -6.49
N PHE A 303 0.41 18.46 -7.39
CA PHE A 303 1.68 19.15 -7.24
C PHE A 303 1.49 20.66 -7.19
N HIS A 304 2.56 21.39 -6.87
CA HIS A 304 2.52 22.86 -6.87
C HIS A 304 2.48 23.39 -8.29
N GLN A 305 1.55 24.29 -8.58
CA GLN A 305 1.44 24.95 -9.87
C GLN A 305 2.22 26.25 -9.88
N THR A 306 3.03 26.46 -10.90
CA THR A 306 3.63 27.77 -11.16
C THR A 306 2.66 28.64 -12.00
N PRO A 307 2.74 29.98 -11.91
CA PRO A 307 1.88 30.87 -12.69
C PRO A 307 1.98 30.70 -14.21
N GLU A 308 3.04 30.09 -14.68
CA GLU A 308 3.38 29.90 -16.12
C GLU A 308 2.91 28.54 -16.64
N ASP A 309 2.55 27.63 -15.72
CA ASP A 309 2.12 26.28 -16.06
C ASP A 309 0.63 26.21 -16.44
N SER A 310 0.31 25.26 -17.30
CA SER A 310 -1.08 24.88 -17.56
C SER A 310 -1.64 24.08 -16.38
N VAL A 311 -2.98 24.00 -16.27
CA VAL A 311 -3.65 23.16 -15.26
C VAL A 311 -3.22 21.70 -15.35
N GLU A 312 -2.79 21.23 -16.50
CA GLU A 312 -2.31 19.86 -16.74
C GLU A 312 -1.03 19.53 -15.96
N ASN A 313 -0.23 20.52 -15.59
CA ASN A 313 1.03 20.31 -14.87
C ASN A 313 0.90 20.37 -13.33
N GLU A 314 -0.31 20.47 -12.79
CA GLU A 314 -0.58 20.35 -11.35
C GLU A 314 -0.89 18.92 -10.92
N LEU A 315 -1.33 18.07 -11.84
CA LEU A 315 -1.92 16.78 -11.59
C LEU A 315 -1.14 15.68 -12.30
N LEU A 316 -0.43 14.87 -11.54
CA LEU A 316 0.21 13.67 -12.08
C LEU A 316 -0.82 12.53 -12.11
N PHE A 317 -1.34 12.22 -13.28
CA PHE A 317 -2.32 11.18 -13.51
C PHE A 317 -1.68 9.77 -13.51
N ASN A 318 -2.52 8.78 -13.22
CA ASN A 318 -2.06 7.39 -13.14
C ASN A 318 -1.51 6.86 -14.49
N ASP A 319 -2.08 7.28 -15.63
CA ASP A 319 -1.59 6.91 -16.96
C ASP A 319 -0.23 7.54 -17.30
N GLU A 320 0.10 8.71 -16.74
CA GLU A 320 1.40 9.35 -16.88
C GLU A 320 2.48 8.59 -16.08
N LEU A 321 2.12 8.01 -14.93
CA LEU A 321 3.03 7.16 -14.15
C LEU A 321 3.56 5.99 -14.96
N TYR A 322 2.78 5.43 -15.89
CA TYR A 322 3.23 4.32 -16.74
C TYR A 322 4.41 4.67 -17.65
N ASN A 323 4.63 5.96 -17.91
CA ASN A 323 5.75 6.45 -18.71
C ASN A 323 7.02 6.70 -17.88
N LEU A 324 6.91 6.72 -16.54
CA LEU A 324 8.04 6.92 -15.65
C LEU A 324 8.90 5.65 -15.59
N GLN A 325 10.19 5.85 -15.36
CA GLN A 325 11.17 4.76 -15.16
C GLN A 325 11.83 4.93 -13.80
N LEU A 326 11.15 4.49 -12.76
CA LEU A 326 11.63 4.60 -11.39
C LEU A 326 12.62 3.48 -11.05
N ASN A 327 13.57 3.81 -10.19
CA ASN A 327 14.50 2.88 -9.57
C ASN A 327 14.29 2.84 -8.05
N ALA A 328 13.04 3.00 -7.60
CA ALA A 328 12.70 3.11 -6.20
C ALA A 328 12.56 1.73 -5.53
N ASP A 329 13.27 1.54 -4.42
CA ASP A 329 13.07 0.41 -3.52
C ASP A 329 11.81 0.59 -2.66
N LEU A 330 11.41 1.86 -2.42
CA LEU A 330 10.18 2.20 -1.68
C LEU A 330 9.58 3.51 -2.20
N VAL A 331 8.27 3.49 -2.42
CA VAL A 331 7.46 4.70 -2.61
C VAL A 331 6.46 4.80 -1.45
N VAL A 332 6.45 5.92 -0.74
CA VAL A 332 5.48 6.22 0.33
C VAL A 332 4.53 7.28 -0.19
N LEU A 333 3.26 6.91 -0.30
CA LEU A 333 2.18 7.79 -0.72
C LEU A 333 1.43 8.27 0.53
N SER A 334 1.97 9.30 1.19
CA SER A 334 1.32 9.97 2.32
C SER A 334 0.28 10.97 1.79
N ALA A 335 -0.67 10.43 1.03
CA ALA A 335 -1.75 11.13 0.37
C ALA A 335 -3.06 10.35 0.52
N CYS A 336 -4.20 11.01 0.26
CA CYS A 336 -5.49 10.39 0.45
C CYS A 336 -5.80 9.35 -0.62
N GLU A 337 -6.38 8.20 -0.20
CA GLU A 337 -7.01 7.21 -1.09
C GLU A 337 -6.10 6.62 -2.19
N THR A 338 -4.78 6.65 -2.01
CA THR A 338 -3.83 6.25 -3.05
C THR A 338 -3.79 4.74 -3.32
N GLY A 339 -4.31 3.93 -2.40
CA GLY A 339 -4.42 2.47 -2.54
C GLY A 339 -5.76 1.98 -3.08
N ILE A 340 -6.71 2.88 -3.27
CA ILE A 340 -8.03 2.57 -3.84
C ILE A 340 -8.14 3.09 -5.28
N GLY A 341 -9.17 2.67 -6.02
CA GLY A 341 -9.40 3.05 -7.41
C GLY A 341 -10.43 2.14 -8.07
N GLU A 342 -10.46 2.12 -9.39
CA GLU A 342 -11.34 1.28 -10.17
C GLU A 342 -11.11 -0.21 -9.88
N MET A 343 -12.18 -0.94 -9.57
CA MET A 343 -12.15 -2.38 -9.39
C MET A 343 -12.37 -3.09 -10.73
N GLN A 344 -11.33 -3.65 -11.31
CA GLN A 344 -11.43 -4.45 -12.52
C GLN A 344 -11.39 -5.96 -12.19
N ARG A 345 -12.38 -6.71 -12.68
CA ARG A 345 -12.43 -8.16 -12.47
C ARG A 345 -11.20 -8.86 -13.04
N GLY A 346 -10.54 -9.66 -12.21
CA GLY A 346 -9.36 -10.42 -12.58
C GLY A 346 -8.07 -9.59 -12.66
N GLU A 347 -8.18 -8.26 -12.56
CA GLU A 347 -7.03 -7.34 -12.55
C GLU A 347 -6.81 -6.72 -11.16
N GLY A 348 -7.84 -6.72 -10.30
CA GLY A 348 -7.82 -6.05 -9.00
C GLY A 348 -8.06 -4.54 -9.10
N ILE A 349 -7.53 -3.79 -8.12
CA ILE A 349 -7.68 -2.33 -8.08
C ILE A 349 -6.65 -1.67 -9.00
N ILE A 350 -7.12 -0.81 -9.91
CA ILE A 350 -6.30 0.15 -10.66
C ILE A 350 -6.19 1.42 -9.81
N SER A 351 -5.07 1.58 -9.14
CA SER A 351 -4.80 2.66 -8.20
C SER A 351 -3.46 3.35 -8.52
N LEU A 352 -3.24 4.50 -7.93
CA LEU A 352 -1.94 5.19 -7.98
C LEU A 352 -0.79 4.27 -7.49
N ALA A 353 -1.02 3.50 -6.44
CA ALA A 353 -0.03 2.54 -5.97
C ALA A 353 0.33 1.51 -7.04
N ARG A 354 -0.63 1.02 -7.80
CA ARG A 354 -0.38 0.12 -8.94
C ARG A 354 0.39 0.83 -10.06
N GLY A 355 0.08 2.11 -10.33
CA GLY A 355 0.83 2.95 -11.28
C GLY A 355 2.30 3.06 -10.92
N PHE A 356 2.62 3.35 -9.67
CA PHE A 356 4.02 3.39 -9.19
C PHE A 356 4.72 2.03 -9.29
N SER A 357 4.01 0.92 -9.04
CA SER A 357 4.56 -0.43 -9.23
C SER A 357 4.93 -0.67 -10.70
N GLN A 358 4.08 -0.27 -11.64
CA GLN A 358 4.34 -0.39 -13.07
C GLN A 358 5.48 0.54 -13.51
N ALA A 359 5.53 1.77 -12.98
CA ALA A 359 6.62 2.73 -13.18
C ALA A 359 7.98 2.23 -12.70
N GLY A 360 7.98 1.27 -11.78
CA GLY A 360 9.25 0.65 -11.39
C GLY A 360 9.53 0.51 -9.90
N ALA A 361 8.67 0.95 -9.03
CA ALA A 361 8.81 0.76 -7.59
C ALA A 361 8.77 -0.73 -7.21
N LYS A 362 9.63 -1.15 -6.27
CA LYS A 362 9.61 -2.50 -5.71
C LYS A 362 8.61 -2.66 -4.59
N SER A 363 8.38 -1.61 -3.83
CA SER A 363 7.37 -1.58 -2.78
C SER A 363 6.73 -0.22 -2.66
N ILE A 364 5.49 -0.23 -2.21
CA ILE A 364 4.68 0.96 -2.00
C ILE A 364 4.06 0.90 -0.59
N VAL A 365 4.08 2.01 0.14
CA VAL A 365 3.21 2.23 1.29
C VAL A 365 2.13 3.19 0.86
N THR A 366 0.87 2.78 0.94
CA THR A 366 -0.28 3.48 0.37
C THR A 366 -1.43 3.53 1.37
N SER A 367 -2.36 4.47 1.22
CA SER A 367 -3.51 4.65 2.11
C SER A 367 -4.81 4.12 1.51
N LEU A 368 -5.67 3.51 2.34
CA LEU A 368 -6.97 2.98 1.94
C LEU A 368 -8.13 3.95 2.19
N TRP A 369 -7.89 5.12 2.76
CA TRP A 369 -8.86 6.20 2.98
C TRP A 369 -8.19 7.52 3.25
N ASN A 370 -8.98 8.60 3.28
CA ASN A 370 -8.50 9.93 3.64
C ASN A 370 -7.95 9.93 5.06
N VAL A 371 -6.66 10.16 5.16
CA VAL A 371 -5.93 10.14 6.43
C VAL A 371 -5.98 11.49 7.12
N ASN A 372 -5.86 11.47 8.43
CA ASN A 372 -5.67 12.70 9.19
C ASN A 372 -4.20 13.13 9.11
N ASP A 373 -3.95 14.33 8.61
CA ASP A 373 -2.63 14.87 8.30
C ASP A 373 -1.66 14.82 9.51
N GLN A 374 -2.10 15.20 10.72
CA GLN A 374 -1.29 15.11 11.94
C GLN A 374 -0.94 13.66 12.29
N SER A 375 -1.91 12.75 12.16
CA SER A 375 -1.72 11.34 12.48
C SER A 375 -0.78 10.66 11.49
N SER A 376 -0.88 11.02 10.21
CA SER A 376 0.02 10.54 9.16
C SER A 376 1.47 10.92 9.46
N ARG A 377 1.71 12.19 9.79
CA ARG A 377 3.05 12.65 10.16
C ARG A 377 3.65 11.85 11.32
N LEU A 378 2.87 11.63 12.39
CA LEU A 378 3.35 10.87 13.55
C LEU A 378 3.61 9.40 13.21
N LEU A 379 2.72 8.78 12.45
CA LEU A 379 2.88 7.39 12.01
C LEU A 379 4.12 7.23 11.10
N MET A 380 4.33 8.17 10.17
CA MET A 380 5.51 8.18 9.31
C MET A 380 6.80 8.42 10.12
N GLU A 381 6.75 9.21 11.18
CA GLU A 381 7.89 9.39 12.08
C GLU A 381 8.35 8.07 12.68
N TYR A 382 7.46 7.26 13.26
CA TYR A 382 7.75 5.92 13.77
C TYR A 382 8.17 4.95 12.67
N PHE A 383 7.48 4.97 11.52
CA PHE A 383 7.79 4.09 10.41
C PHE A 383 9.24 4.26 9.92
N TYR A 384 9.68 5.49 9.70
CA TYR A 384 11.05 5.77 9.28
C TYR A 384 12.09 5.49 10.37
N ASP A 385 11.74 5.59 11.64
CA ASP A 385 12.64 5.16 12.73
C ASP A 385 12.88 3.66 12.66
N HIS A 386 11.84 2.86 12.50
CA HIS A 386 11.97 1.40 12.36
C HIS A 386 12.66 0.97 11.06
N LEU A 387 12.48 1.70 9.96
CA LEU A 387 13.26 1.46 8.74
C LEU A 387 14.76 1.71 8.96
N LYS A 388 15.13 2.74 9.74
CA LYS A 388 16.54 3.01 10.13
C LYS A 388 17.13 1.93 11.02
N GLU A 389 16.32 1.24 11.80
CA GLU A 389 16.74 0.08 12.60
C GLU A 389 17.00 -1.15 11.71
N GLY A 390 16.68 -1.09 10.42
CA GLY A 390 16.87 -2.19 9.46
C GLY A 390 15.73 -3.20 9.45
N LYS A 391 14.56 -2.89 10.02
CA LYS A 391 13.40 -3.76 9.96
C LYS A 391 12.87 -3.89 8.52
N PRO A 392 12.35 -5.06 8.15
CA PRO A 392 11.54 -5.23 6.95
C PRO A 392 10.39 -4.21 6.89
N LYS A 393 10.03 -3.74 5.69
CA LYS A 393 9.10 -2.61 5.51
C LYS A 393 7.73 -2.84 6.16
N HIS A 394 7.17 -4.05 6.03
CA HIS A 394 5.89 -4.42 6.63
C HIS A 394 5.96 -4.51 8.17
N GLN A 395 7.06 -5.05 8.72
CA GLN A 395 7.31 -5.07 10.17
C GLN A 395 7.52 -3.66 10.72
N ALA A 396 8.25 -2.80 10.00
CA ALA A 396 8.44 -1.40 10.35
C ALA A 396 7.10 -0.65 10.43
N LEU A 397 6.20 -0.88 9.47
CA LEU A 397 4.87 -0.26 9.47
C LEU A 397 3.95 -0.85 10.56
N ARG A 398 4.01 -2.17 10.79
CA ARG A 398 3.30 -2.80 11.92
C ARG A 398 3.73 -2.18 13.25
N GLN A 399 5.03 -2.10 13.49
CA GLN A 399 5.55 -1.54 14.74
C GLN A 399 5.20 -0.06 14.90
N ALA A 400 5.27 0.71 13.83
CA ALA A 400 4.85 2.13 13.84
C ALA A 400 3.37 2.28 14.25
N LYS A 401 2.48 1.39 13.79
CA LYS A 401 1.07 1.38 14.21
C LYS A 401 0.91 1.03 15.70
N LEU A 402 1.67 0.07 16.20
CA LEU A 402 1.66 -0.31 17.61
C LEU A 402 2.17 0.84 18.49
N ASP A 403 3.31 1.45 18.15
CA ASP A 403 3.88 2.59 18.87
C ASP A 403 2.94 3.80 18.86
N TYR A 404 2.30 4.08 17.72
CA TYR A 404 1.30 5.14 17.61
C TYR A 404 0.11 4.91 18.57
N ARG A 405 -0.40 3.69 18.64
CA ARG A 405 -1.52 3.34 19.55
C ARG A 405 -1.12 3.48 21.01
N GLU A 406 0.09 3.09 21.37
CA GLU A 406 0.59 3.15 22.73
C GLU A 406 0.87 4.58 23.18
N GLN A 407 1.56 5.38 22.35
CA GLN A 407 2.04 6.70 22.72
C GLN A 407 0.99 7.81 22.56
N HIS A 408 -0.05 7.57 21.75
CA HIS A 408 -1.11 8.55 21.50
C HIS A 408 -2.51 8.04 21.87
N PRO A 409 -2.76 7.67 23.15
CA PRO A 409 -4.02 7.06 23.56
C PRO A 409 -5.25 7.96 23.38
N SER A 410 -5.07 9.27 23.27
CA SER A 410 -6.16 10.23 22.99
C SER A 410 -6.50 10.36 21.50
N LEU A 411 -5.51 10.37 20.61
CA LEU A 411 -5.63 10.44 19.16
C LEU A 411 -5.77 9.05 18.52
N GLY A 412 -5.02 8.06 19.04
CA GLY A 412 -4.95 6.70 18.51
C GLY A 412 -6.12 5.78 18.85
N ARG A 413 -7.22 6.31 19.39
CA ARG A 413 -8.36 5.49 19.81
C ARG A 413 -9.03 4.75 18.65
N SER A 414 -9.25 5.42 17.52
CA SER A 414 -9.93 4.83 16.37
C SER A 414 -8.92 4.32 15.33
N PRO A 415 -9.17 3.16 14.71
CA PRO A 415 -8.39 2.66 13.57
C PRO A 415 -8.28 3.66 12.40
N TYR A 416 -9.21 4.59 12.30
CA TYR A 416 -9.17 5.67 11.32
C TYR A 416 -7.82 6.40 11.26
N TYR A 417 -7.19 6.61 12.42
CA TYR A 417 -5.96 7.41 12.54
C TYR A 417 -4.67 6.63 12.29
N TRP A 418 -4.67 5.29 12.44
CA TRP A 418 -3.44 4.50 12.38
C TRP A 418 -3.46 3.35 11.35
N ALA A 419 -4.63 2.92 10.90
CA ALA A 419 -4.72 1.69 10.12
C ALA A 419 -4.75 1.91 8.59
N ALA A 420 -4.85 3.16 8.13
CA ALA A 420 -5.03 3.48 6.71
C ALA A 420 -3.90 2.97 5.83
N PHE A 421 -2.66 3.06 6.30
CA PHE A 421 -1.50 2.70 5.49
C PHE A 421 -1.27 1.19 5.44
N VAL A 422 -1.02 0.69 4.23
CA VAL A 422 -0.71 -0.71 3.96
C VAL A 422 0.53 -0.81 3.08
N PRO A 423 1.43 -1.80 3.33
CA PRO A 423 2.59 -2.03 2.49
C PRO A 423 2.22 -3.01 1.37
N VAL A 424 2.65 -2.72 0.14
CA VAL A 424 2.42 -3.53 -1.05
C VAL A 424 3.76 -3.88 -1.70
N GLY A 425 3.97 -5.14 -2.08
CA GLY A 425 5.12 -5.62 -2.83
C GLY A 425 6.29 -6.05 -1.95
N ASP A 426 7.53 -5.81 -2.39
CA ASP A 426 8.76 -6.25 -1.71
C ASP A 426 8.84 -5.78 -0.25
N THR A 427 8.88 -6.71 0.66
CA THR A 427 8.93 -6.46 2.11
C THR A 427 10.34 -6.36 2.68
N SER A 428 11.37 -6.71 1.92
CA SER A 428 12.76 -6.78 2.38
C SER A 428 13.26 -5.46 3.00
N PRO A 429 14.22 -5.52 3.94
CA PRO A 429 14.82 -4.32 4.52
C PRO A 429 15.43 -3.39 3.49
N LEU A 430 15.40 -2.09 3.75
CA LEU A 430 16.05 -1.09 2.90
C LEU A 430 17.56 -1.06 3.17
N ALA A 431 18.35 -1.00 2.10
CA ALA A 431 19.80 -0.78 2.17
C ALA A 431 20.09 0.72 2.41
N LEU A 432 19.87 1.20 3.65
CA LEU A 432 20.12 2.60 3.99
C LEU A 432 21.60 2.88 4.20
N SER A 433 22.11 3.96 3.60
CA SER A 433 23.48 4.42 3.81
C SER A 433 23.63 4.91 5.26
N GLY A 434 24.47 4.23 6.04
CA GLY A 434 24.71 4.57 7.45
C GLY A 434 24.11 3.63 8.49
N VAL A 435 23.29 2.68 8.11
CA VAL A 435 23.03 1.49 8.91
C VAL A 435 24.29 0.62 8.80
N ALA A 436 25.16 0.71 9.79
CA ALA A 436 26.24 -0.26 9.93
C ALA A 436 25.59 -1.61 10.22
N TRP A 437 25.34 -2.38 9.22
CA TRP A 437 25.31 -3.82 9.36
C TRP A 437 26.64 -4.17 9.99
N GLY A 438 26.65 -4.35 11.31
CA GLY A 438 27.85 -4.78 12.03
C GLY A 438 28.34 -6.00 11.26
N PRO A 439 29.57 -5.97 10.69
CA PRO A 439 29.91 -6.92 9.64
C PRO A 439 29.81 -8.32 10.23
N LEU A 440 28.87 -9.11 9.73
CA LEU A 440 28.68 -10.52 10.12
C LEU A 440 30.01 -11.30 10.10
N TRP A 441 30.98 -10.85 9.30
CA TRP A 441 32.33 -11.38 9.29
C TRP A 441 33.09 -11.12 10.61
N ILE A 442 32.79 -10.05 11.38
CA ILE A 442 33.40 -9.82 12.72
C ILE A 442 32.97 -10.94 13.68
N TRP A 443 31.68 -11.30 13.67
CA TRP A 443 31.19 -12.44 14.46
C TRP A 443 31.80 -13.76 13.98
N GLY A 444 31.95 -13.94 12.67
CA GLY A 444 32.66 -15.07 12.07
C GLY A 444 34.14 -15.14 12.54
N VAL A 445 34.85 -14.02 12.52
CA VAL A 445 36.23 -13.92 12.99
C VAL A 445 36.32 -14.18 14.51
N ILE A 446 35.39 -13.63 15.30
CA ILE A 446 35.35 -13.89 16.75
C ILE A 446 35.12 -15.37 17.05
N ILE A 447 34.20 -16.04 16.33
CA ILE A 447 33.94 -17.47 16.50
C ILE A 447 35.18 -18.30 16.13
N VAL A 448 35.87 -17.92 15.05
CA VAL A 448 37.10 -18.61 14.62
C VAL A 448 38.25 -18.40 15.66
N ILE A 449 38.40 -17.17 16.18
CA ILE A 449 39.43 -16.87 17.21
C ILE A 449 39.12 -17.64 18.50
N VAL A 450 37.86 -17.64 18.95
CA VAL A 450 37.45 -18.40 20.16
C VAL A 450 37.62 -19.89 19.94
N GLY A 451 37.27 -20.41 18.77
CA GLY A 451 37.53 -21.82 18.39
C GLY A 451 38.98 -22.19 18.43
N LEU A 452 39.88 -21.34 17.87
CA LEU A 452 41.32 -21.50 17.92
C LEU A 452 41.90 -21.45 19.34
N MET A 453 41.41 -20.50 20.17
CA MET A 453 41.84 -20.43 21.58
C MET A 453 41.42 -21.66 22.38
N LEU A 454 40.22 -22.15 22.17
CA LEU A 454 39.74 -23.38 22.82
C LEU A 454 40.51 -24.63 22.33
N TRP A 455 40.89 -24.67 21.05
CA TRP A 455 41.71 -25.75 20.50
C TRP A 455 43.13 -25.74 21.06
N LEU A 456 43.80 -24.56 21.11
CA LEU A 456 45.12 -24.40 21.72
C LEU A 456 45.10 -24.73 23.23
N TRP A 457 44.08 -24.29 23.94
CA TRP A 457 43.91 -24.59 25.39
C TRP A 457 43.71 -26.11 25.64
N ARG A 458 43.06 -26.78 24.70
CA ARG A 458 42.89 -28.23 24.76
C ARG A 458 44.19 -29.00 24.48
N GLN A 459 45.03 -28.54 23.57
CA GLN A 459 46.34 -29.12 23.31
C GLN A 459 47.29 -28.99 24.52
N GLN A 460 47.30 -27.83 25.22
CA GLN A 460 48.11 -27.65 26.44
C GLN A 460 47.69 -28.50 27.64
N ARG A 461 46.59 -29.18 27.60
CA ARG A 461 46.14 -30.09 28.65
C ARG A 461 46.48 -31.57 28.41
N TYR A 462 47.00 -31.88 27.24
CA TYR A 462 47.37 -33.26 26.86
C TYR A 462 48.88 -33.45 26.69
N ASP A 463 49.68 -32.38 26.84
CA ASP A 463 51.12 -32.42 27.12
C ASP A 463 51.38 -32.23 28.63
#